data_48e1c6b794c0cae585801dad5a8a1350
#
_entry.id   48e1c6b794c0cae585801dad5a8a1350
#
_cell.length_a   1.000
_cell.length_b   1.000
_cell.length_c   1.000
_cell.angle_alpha   90.00
_cell.angle_beta   90.00
_cell.angle_gamma   90.00
#
_symmetry.space_group_name_H-M   'P 1'
#
loop_
_entity.id
_entity.type
_entity.pdbx_description
1 polymer ?
#
loop_
_entity_poly.entity_id
_entity_poly.type
_entity_poly.pdbx_seq_one_letter_code
_entity_poly.pdbx_strand_id
1 'polypeptide(L)'
;MRLQLSTSSNIHNILQIINDAKVYLKSKDIDQWQNGYPNQTQIEQDIANNESYVLINDENQIIATSMFSIRPEPTYKLIDGAWKINEKEKYGVIHRLAIDKNYRKKGIASYVLKEFHQKLMKQQIRSLKIDTHEDNHEMQYLVRKLGYVYCGIIFTEYNAKRFAFEKVII
;
A
#
# COMPACT_ATOMS: atom_id res chain seq x y z
N MET A 1 -3.78 18.73 -4.40
CA MET A 1 -3.35 17.32 -4.65
C MET A 1 -4.55 16.47 -5.03
N ARG A 2 -4.41 15.51 -5.96
CA ARG A 2 -5.48 14.66 -6.48
C ARG A 2 -5.03 13.20 -6.59
N LEU A 3 -5.74 12.29 -5.91
CA LEU A 3 -5.55 10.85 -6.02
C LEU A 3 -6.45 10.32 -7.16
N GLN A 4 -5.87 9.64 -8.14
CA GLN A 4 -6.60 9.12 -9.30
C GLN A 4 -6.05 7.78 -9.77
N LEU A 5 -6.83 7.05 -10.56
CA LEU A 5 -6.36 5.85 -11.26
C LEU A 5 -5.19 6.23 -12.18
N SER A 6 -4.18 5.39 -12.19
CA SER A 6 -3.07 5.51 -13.13
C SER A 6 -3.41 4.91 -14.49
N THR A 7 -2.67 5.32 -15.49
CA THR A 7 -2.75 4.84 -16.87
C THR A 7 -1.39 4.32 -17.31
N SER A 8 -1.33 3.67 -18.47
CA SER A 8 -0.06 3.19 -19.05
C SER A 8 0.97 4.29 -19.23
N SER A 9 0.55 5.54 -19.47
CA SER A 9 1.46 6.69 -19.59
C SER A 9 2.18 7.04 -18.27
N ASN A 10 1.68 6.56 -17.10
CA ASN A 10 2.28 6.81 -15.81
C ASN A 10 3.31 5.76 -15.38
N ILE A 11 3.44 4.65 -16.11
CA ILE A 11 4.29 3.49 -15.73
C ILE A 11 5.73 3.92 -15.46
N HIS A 12 6.31 4.76 -16.31
CA HIS A 12 7.69 5.23 -16.13
C HIS A 12 7.88 5.96 -14.79
N ASN A 13 6.99 6.89 -14.46
CA ASN A 13 7.05 7.65 -13.20
C ASN A 13 6.81 6.74 -11.98
N ILE A 14 5.85 5.81 -12.08
CA ILE A 14 5.57 4.83 -11.02
C ILE A 14 6.80 3.99 -10.73
N LEU A 15 7.44 3.43 -11.77
CA LEU A 15 8.64 2.60 -11.63
C LEU A 15 9.81 3.39 -11.06
N GLN A 16 9.98 4.66 -11.43
CA GLN A 16 11.00 5.53 -10.85
C GLN A 16 10.80 5.70 -9.34
N ILE A 17 9.58 6.02 -8.90
CA ILE A 17 9.23 6.16 -7.47
C ILE A 17 9.46 4.85 -6.72
N ILE A 18 9.06 3.71 -7.30
CA ILE A 18 9.25 2.38 -6.68
C ILE A 18 10.74 2.04 -6.58
N ASN A 19 11.53 2.31 -7.62
CA ASN A 19 12.97 2.05 -7.60
C ASN A 19 13.69 2.91 -6.57
N ASP A 20 13.34 4.19 -6.44
CA ASP A 20 13.85 5.06 -5.38
C ASP A 20 13.45 4.56 -3.98
N ALA A 21 12.26 3.95 -3.84
CA ALA A 21 11.83 3.34 -2.59
C ALA A 21 12.62 2.05 -2.29
N LYS A 22 12.89 1.20 -3.28
CA LYS A 22 13.75 0.00 -3.13
C LYS A 22 15.16 0.38 -2.66
N VAL A 23 15.76 1.39 -3.28
CA VAL A 23 17.09 1.90 -2.88
C VAL A 23 17.06 2.41 -1.44
N TYR A 24 16.01 3.14 -1.07
CA TYR A 24 15.85 3.63 0.30
C TYR A 24 15.71 2.50 1.33
N LEU A 25 14.88 1.49 1.07
CA LEU A 25 14.71 0.34 1.95
C LEU A 25 16.04 -0.42 2.10
N LYS A 26 16.76 -0.66 1.00
CA LYS A 26 18.08 -1.29 1.01
C LYS A 26 19.08 -0.50 1.85
N SER A 27 19.08 0.83 1.77
CA SER A 27 19.97 1.69 2.57
C SER A 27 19.69 1.65 4.08
N LYS A 28 18.57 1.06 4.48
CA LYS A 28 18.13 0.80 5.87
C LYS A 28 18.26 -0.67 6.28
N ASP A 29 18.90 -1.50 5.44
CA ASP A 29 19.02 -2.94 5.62
C ASP A 29 17.67 -3.67 5.73
N ILE A 30 16.62 -3.10 5.12
CA ILE A 30 15.27 -3.68 5.09
C ILE A 30 15.11 -4.53 3.83
N ASP A 31 14.93 -5.85 4.01
CA ASP A 31 14.73 -6.82 2.91
C ASP A 31 13.27 -6.83 2.41
N GLN A 32 12.75 -5.64 2.12
CA GLN A 32 11.45 -5.46 1.46
C GLN A 32 11.69 -5.00 0.02
N TRP A 33 11.07 -5.70 -0.94
CA TRP A 33 11.17 -5.40 -2.38
C TRP A 33 12.57 -5.61 -3.01
N GLN A 34 13.43 -6.40 -2.40
CA GLN A 34 14.81 -6.61 -2.88
C GLN A 34 14.94 -7.80 -3.85
N ASN A 35 13.88 -8.58 -4.05
CA ASN A 35 13.83 -9.77 -4.91
C ASN A 35 13.29 -9.51 -6.33
N GLY A 36 13.37 -8.27 -6.83
CA GLY A 36 12.85 -7.88 -8.14
C GLY A 36 11.38 -7.46 -8.17
N TYR A 37 10.64 -7.68 -7.09
CA TYR A 37 9.27 -7.18 -6.90
C TYR A 37 9.27 -5.82 -6.20
N PRO A 38 8.32 -4.91 -6.46
CA PRO A 38 7.43 -4.87 -7.63
C PRO A 38 8.20 -4.57 -8.91
N ASN A 39 7.69 -5.04 -10.04
CA ASN A 39 8.26 -4.83 -11.37
C ASN A 39 7.23 -4.22 -12.33
N GLN A 40 7.63 -3.97 -13.56
CA GLN A 40 6.77 -3.37 -14.59
C GLN A 40 5.51 -4.22 -14.85
N THR A 41 5.68 -5.53 -15.01
CA THR A 41 4.55 -6.46 -15.25
C THR A 41 3.49 -6.35 -14.15
N GLN A 42 3.92 -6.24 -12.88
CA GLN A 42 3.01 -6.07 -11.77
C GLN A 42 2.25 -4.74 -11.85
N ILE A 43 2.92 -3.66 -12.22
CA ILE A 43 2.27 -2.34 -12.37
C ILE A 43 1.29 -2.32 -13.54
N GLU A 44 1.65 -2.94 -14.66
CA GLU A 44 0.76 -3.09 -15.82
C GLU A 44 -0.51 -3.88 -15.45
N GLN A 45 -0.36 -4.94 -14.66
CA GLN A 45 -1.49 -5.73 -14.17
C GLN A 45 -2.39 -4.94 -13.22
N ASP A 46 -1.81 -4.16 -12.30
CA ASP A 46 -2.57 -3.29 -11.40
C ASP A 46 -3.35 -2.23 -12.18
N ILE A 47 -2.76 -1.68 -13.25
CA ILE A 47 -3.44 -0.72 -14.14
C ILE A 47 -4.59 -1.39 -14.88
N ALA A 48 -4.36 -2.57 -15.46
CA ALA A 48 -5.39 -3.32 -16.19
C ALA A 48 -6.59 -3.67 -15.29
N ASN A 49 -6.33 -3.92 -14.00
CA ASN A 49 -7.37 -4.20 -13.00
C ASN A 49 -8.05 -2.93 -12.44
N ASN A 50 -7.66 -1.73 -12.85
CA ASN A 50 -8.09 -0.45 -12.25
C ASN A 50 -7.79 -0.38 -10.72
N GLU A 51 -6.66 -0.91 -10.31
CA GLU A 51 -6.21 -0.97 -8.92
C GLU A 51 -4.96 -0.10 -8.67
N SER A 52 -4.29 0.38 -9.72
CA SER A 52 -3.14 1.28 -9.61
C SER A 52 -3.58 2.74 -9.49
N TYR A 53 -3.02 3.45 -8.51
CA TYR A 53 -3.31 4.86 -8.24
C TYR A 53 -2.02 5.68 -8.20
N VAL A 54 -2.14 6.93 -8.63
CA VAL A 54 -1.12 7.97 -8.48
C VAL A 54 -1.69 9.18 -7.75
N LEU A 55 -0.87 9.79 -6.91
CA LEU A 55 -1.15 11.10 -6.34
C LEU A 55 -0.43 12.17 -7.15
N ILE A 56 -1.17 13.14 -7.63
CA ILE A 56 -0.67 14.25 -8.44
C ILE A 56 -0.76 15.55 -7.61
N ASN A 57 0.31 16.32 -7.59
CA ASN A 57 0.35 17.64 -6.95
C ASN A 57 -0.28 18.73 -7.86
N ASP A 58 -0.32 19.95 -7.37
CA ASP A 58 -0.92 21.07 -8.09
C ASP A 58 -0.09 21.53 -9.30
N GLU A 59 1.17 21.06 -9.41
CA GLU A 59 2.08 21.26 -10.54
C GLU A 59 2.01 20.11 -11.57
N ASN A 60 1.01 19.23 -11.46
CA ASN A 60 0.80 18.03 -12.29
C ASN A 60 1.95 16.99 -12.23
N GLN A 61 2.73 16.97 -11.15
CA GLN A 61 3.76 15.96 -10.91
C GLN A 61 3.19 14.77 -10.15
N ILE A 62 3.58 13.56 -10.53
CA ILE A 62 3.27 12.35 -9.76
C ILE A 62 4.23 12.28 -8.56
N ILE A 63 3.67 12.34 -7.35
CA ILE A 63 4.43 12.41 -6.11
C ILE A 63 4.26 11.18 -5.21
N ALA A 64 3.32 10.30 -5.55
CA ALA A 64 3.15 9.00 -4.89
C ALA A 64 2.45 8.01 -5.81
N THR A 65 2.63 6.74 -5.53
CA THR A 65 1.92 5.62 -6.15
C THR A 65 1.46 4.63 -5.11
N SER A 66 0.37 3.92 -5.40
CA SER A 66 -0.15 2.83 -4.55
C SER A 66 -1.04 1.90 -5.37
N MET A 67 -1.10 0.63 -4.98
CA MET A 67 -2.19 -0.25 -5.38
C MET A 67 -3.28 -0.21 -4.31
N PHE A 68 -4.54 -0.18 -4.73
CA PHE A 68 -5.71 -0.31 -3.86
C PHE A 68 -6.77 -1.18 -4.53
N SER A 69 -7.27 -2.17 -3.80
CA SER A 69 -8.33 -3.05 -4.27
C SER A 69 -9.36 -3.34 -3.18
N ILE A 70 -10.52 -3.90 -3.60
CA ILE A 70 -11.60 -4.36 -2.70
C ILE A 70 -11.83 -5.87 -2.91
N ARG A 71 -11.06 -6.51 -3.76
CA ARG A 71 -11.11 -7.97 -3.95
C ARG A 71 -10.38 -8.68 -2.80
N PRO A 72 -10.78 -9.93 -2.49
CA PRO A 72 -10.05 -10.73 -1.50
C PRO A 72 -8.56 -10.86 -1.84
N GLU A 73 -7.70 -10.64 -0.85
CA GLU A 73 -6.26 -10.84 -0.97
C GLU A 73 -5.91 -12.29 -0.59
N PRO A 74 -5.39 -13.10 -1.53
CA PRO A 74 -5.13 -14.52 -1.26
C PRO A 74 -4.18 -14.75 -0.08
N THR A 75 -3.15 -13.91 0.07
CA THR A 75 -2.15 -14.04 1.13
C THR A 75 -2.71 -13.71 2.52
N TYR A 76 -3.87 -13.05 2.60
CA TYR A 76 -4.52 -12.70 3.86
C TYR A 76 -5.46 -13.77 4.42
N LYS A 77 -5.68 -14.86 3.66
CA LYS A 77 -6.51 -16.00 4.12
C LYS A 77 -5.85 -16.76 5.27
N LEU A 78 -4.54 -16.87 5.25
CA LEU A 78 -3.76 -17.54 6.29
C LEU A 78 -2.99 -16.48 7.08
N ILE A 79 -3.46 -16.20 8.27
CA ILE A 79 -2.82 -15.28 9.20
C ILE A 79 -2.50 -16.00 10.50
N ASP A 80 -1.25 -15.89 10.96
CA ASP A 80 -0.89 -16.22 12.34
C ASP A 80 -1.28 -15.05 13.22
N GLY A 81 -2.50 -15.11 13.75
CA GLY A 81 -3.18 -14.02 14.44
C GLY A 81 -4.66 -13.94 14.04
N ALA A 82 -5.26 -12.77 14.09
CA ALA A 82 -6.67 -12.58 13.74
C ALA A 82 -6.95 -11.18 13.19
N TRP A 83 -7.70 -11.12 12.09
CA TRP A 83 -8.28 -9.89 11.58
C TRP A 83 -9.39 -9.38 12.53
N LYS A 84 -9.65 -8.07 12.52
CA LYS A 84 -10.63 -7.42 13.42
C LYS A 84 -12.05 -7.56 12.94
N ILE A 85 -12.27 -7.60 11.61
CA ILE A 85 -13.58 -7.89 11.06
C ILE A 85 -13.64 -9.31 10.50
N ASN A 86 -14.88 -9.81 10.38
CA ASN A 86 -15.14 -11.15 9.85
C ASN A 86 -14.58 -11.28 8.41
N GLU A 87 -13.95 -12.40 8.10
CA GLU A 87 -13.37 -12.70 6.79
C GLU A 87 -14.37 -12.69 5.63
N LYS A 88 -15.68 -12.84 5.93
CA LYS A 88 -16.76 -12.78 4.95
C LYS A 88 -17.15 -11.35 4.58
N GLU A 89 -16.75 -10.36 5.37
CA GLU A 89 -17.00 -8.95 5.06
C GLU A 89 -16.02 -8.45 4.00
N LYS A 90 -16.51 -7.53 3.15
CA LYS A 90 -15.63 -6.82 2.19
C LYS A 90 -14.64 -5.94 2.93
N TYR A 91 -13.43 -5.88 2.42
CA TYR A 91 -12.37 -5.01 2.94
C TYR A 91 -11.56 -4.41 1.80
N GLY A 92 -10.93 -3.27 2.06
CA GLY A 92 -9.92 -2.71 1.19
C GLY A 92 -8.55 -3.29 1.48
N VAL A 93 -7.70 -3.34 0.47
CA VAL A 93 -6.28 -3.73 0.58
C VAL A 93 -5.42 -2.66 -0.06
N ILE A 94 -4.33 -2.32 0.58
CA ILE A 94 -3.30 -1.43 0.02
C ILE A 94 -1.99 -2.19 -0.10
N HIS A 95 -1.41 -2.14 -1.29
CA HIS A 95 -0.06 -2.60 -1.57
C HIS A 95 0.75 -1.52 -2.29
N ARG A 96 2.06 -1.68 -2.28
CA ARG A 96 2.99 -0.89 -3.11
C ARG A 96 2.88 0.63 -2.93
N LEU A 97 2.52 1.07 -1.71
CA LEU A 97 2.54 2.50 -1.37
C LEU A 97 3.99 3.00 -1.35
N ALA A 98 4.29 3.91 -2.25
CA ALA A 98 5.59 4.55 -2.35
C ALA A 98 5.46 6.05 -2.63
N ILE A 99 6.37 6.83 -2.03
CA ILE A 99 6.38 8.29 -2.11
C ILE A 99 7.64 8.74 -2.83
N ASP A 100 7.51 9.68 -3.76
CA ASP A 100 8.67 10.31 -4.40
C ASP A 100 9.64 10.83 -3.35
N LYS A 101 10.94 10.62 -3.57
CA LYS A 101 12.01 10.94 -2.60
C LYS A 101 11.99 12.40 -2.13
N ASN A 102 11.60 13.34 -2.99
CA ASN A 102 11.54 14.77 -2.69
C ASN A 102 10.31 15.15 -1.85
N TYR A 103 9.34 14.23 -1.72
CA TYR A 103 8.09 14.44 -1.00
C TYR A 103 7.94 13.57 0.26
N ARG A 104 8.98 12.80 0.62
CA ARG A 104 8.98 12.00 1.86
C ARG A 104 8.90 12.91 3.10
N LYS A 105 8.36 12.36 4.18
CA LYS A 105 8.17 13.05 5.49
C LYS A 105 7.29 14.29 5.45
N LYS A 106 6.56 14.53 4.36
CA LYS A 106 5.62 15.66 4.19
C LYS A 106 4.15 15.25 4.39
N GLY A 107 3.87 14.12 5.03
CA GLY A 107 2.51 13.65 5.29
C GLY A 107 1.80 12.99 4.09
N ILE A 108 2.46 12.84 2.96
CA ILE A 108 1.88 12.33 1.70
C ILE A 108 1.30 10.92 1.87
N ALA A 109 2.02 10.01 2.52
CA ALA A 109 1.52 8.65 2.77
C ALA A 109 0.24 8.66 3.63
N SER A 110 0.19 9.51 4.67
CA SER A 110 -1.02 9.70 5.49
C SER A 110 -2.19 10.23 4.67
N TYR A 111 -1.92 11.14 3.74
CA TYR A 111 -2.93 11.69 2.84
C TYR A 111 -3.52 10.59 1.95
N VAL A 112 -2.67 9.80 1.26
CA VAL A 112 -3.11 8.69 0.40
C VAL A 112 -3.96 7.68 1.19
N LEU A 113 -3.52 7.28 2.38
CA LEU A 113 -4.27 6.34 3.23
C LEU A 113 -5.64 6.91 3.63
N LYS A 114 -5.72 8.19 3.96
CA LYS A 114 -7.00 8.84 4.29
C LYS A 114 -7.96 8.93 3.11
N GLU A 115 -7.45 9.19 1.91
CA GLU A 115 -8.27 9.16 0.68
C GLU A 115 -8.90 7.78 0.45
N PHE A 116 -8.14 6.69 0.67
CA PHE A 116 -8.68 5.35 0.57
C PHE A 116 -9.69 5.03 1.70
N HIS A 117 -9.49 5.54 2.92
CA HIS A 117 -10.51 5.44 3.98
C HIS A 117 -11.82 6.08 3.53
N GLN A 118 -11.77 7.31 2.99
CA GLN A 118 -12.97 7.99 2.51
C GLN A 118 -13.64 7.25 1.36
N LYS A 119 -12.84 6.66 0.45
CA LYS A 119 -13.35 5.84 -0.66
C LYS A 119 -14.10 4.60 -0.16
N LEU A 120 -13.59 3.93 0.87
CA LEU A 120 -14.25 2.78 1.49
C LEU A 120 -15.52 3.18 2.24
N MET A 121 -15.49 4.29 3.00
CA MET A 121 -16.67 4.82 3.69
C MET A 121 -17.83 5.08 2.74
N LYS A 122 -17.56 5.70 1.58
CA LYS A 122 -18.57 5.94 0.54
C LYS A 122 -19.20 4.65 -0.01
N GLN A 123 -18.49 3.51 0.09
CA GLN A 123 -18.94 2.20 -0.33
C GLN A 123 -19.45 1.34 0.84
N GLN A 124 -19.55 1.92 2.05
CA GLN A 124 -19.98 1.21 3.27
C GLN A 124 -19.08 0.01 3.61
N ILE A 125 -17.78 0.07 3.22
CA ILE A 125 -16.79 -0.95 3.55
C ILE A 125 -16.03 -0.49 4.78
N ARG A 126 -16.04 -1.31 5.82
CA ARG A 126 -15.59 -0.94 7.16
C ARG A 126 -14.16 -1.32 7.49
N SER A 127 -13.42 -1.93 6.58
CA SER A 127 -12.07 -2.41 6.86
C SER A 127 -11.11 -2.04 5.76
N LEU A 128 -9.91 -1.64 6.17
CA LEU A 128 -8.74 -1.46 5.31
C LEU A 128 -7.56 -2.22 5.91
N LYS A 129 -7.00 -3.14 5.13
CA LYS A 129 -5.89 -4.02 5.50
C LYS A 129 -4.61 -3.63 4.77
N ILE A 130 -3.50 -3.78 5.44
CA ILE A 130 -2.17 -3.49 4.90
C ILE A 130 -1.14 -4.38 5.60
N ASP A 131 -0.09 -4.75 4.89
CA ASP A 131 1.05 -5.45 5.45
C ASP A 131 2.37 -4.71 5.17
N THR A 132 3.37 -4.97 5.97
CA THR A 132 4.72 -4.42 5.79
C THR A 132 5.78 -5.34 6.38
N HIS A 133 7.03 -5.12 5.99
CA HIS A 133 8.16 -5.86 6.55
C HIS A 133 8.33 -5.57 8.04
N GLU A 134 8.79 -6.57 8.82
CA GLU A 134 8.97 -6.45 10.26
C GLU A 134 9.98 -5.35 10.65
N ASP A 135 10.97 -5.07 9.80
CA ASP A 135 11.96 -4.01 10.03
C ASP A 135 11.55 -2.65 9.44
N ASN A 136 10.41 -2.57 8.73
CA ASN A 136 9.92 -1.30 8.22
C ASN A 136 9.18 -0.50 9.31
N HIS A 137 9.95 -0.04 10.29
CA HIS A 137 9.42 0.69 11.46
C HIS A 137 8.73 2.00 11.08
N GLU A 138 9.17 2.67 10.01
CA GLU A 138 8.53 3.91 9.52
C GLU A 138 7.09 3.64 9.07
N MET A 139 6.87 2.56 8.31
CA MET A 139 5.53 2.18 7.86
C MET A 139 4.67 1.70 9.03
N GLN A 140 5.22 0.90 9.93
CA GLN A 140 4.51 0.45 11.13
C GLN A 140 4.08 1.62 12.03
N TYR A 141 4.96 2.60 12.23
CA TYR A 141 4.63 3.82 12.96
C TYR A 141 3.51 4.60 12.28
N LEU A 142 3.60 4.78 10.96
CA LEU A 142 2.59 5.50 10.17
C LEU A 142 1.20 4.87 10.32
N VAL A 143 1.08 3.56 10.10
CA VAL A 143 -0.22 2.88 10.17
C VAL A 143 -0.80 2.90 11.57
N ARG A 144 0.02 2.67 12.61
CA ARG A 144 -0.42 2.78 14.01
C ARG A 144 -0.93 4.19 14.34
N LYS A 145 -0.21 5.23 13.92
CA LYS A 145 -0.63 6.64 14.10
C LYS A 145 -1.97 6.93 13.43
N LEU A 146 -2.30 6.24 12.33
CA LEU A 146 -3.58 6.37 11.62
C LEU A 146 -4.68 5.46 12.19
N GLY A 147 -4.42 4.76 13.30
CA GLY A 147 -5.40 3.94 14.01
C GLY A 147 -5.54 2.52 13.47
N TYR A 148 -4.54 2.03 12.72
CA TYR A 148 -4.46 0.60 12.41
C TYR A 148 -3.95 -0.17 13.62
N VAL A 149 -4.46 -1.37 13.80
CA VAL A 149 -4.02 -2.29 14.85
C VAL A 149 -3.28 -3.47 14.22
N TYR A 150 -2.27 -3.95 14.92
CA TYR A 150 -1.56 -5.17 14.54
C TYR A 150 -2.50 -6.38 14.66
N CYS A 151 -2.52 -7.21 13.64
CA CYS A 151 -3.40 -8.38 13.55
C CYS A 151 -2.65 -9.71 13.59
N GLY A 152 -1.38 -9.73 13.23
CA GLY A 152 -0.59 -10.95 13.17
C GLY A 152 0.43 -10.96 12.04
N ILE A 153 0.82 -12.17 11.64
CA ILE A 153 1.82 -12.41 10.60
C ILE A 153 1.15 -13.07 9.41
N ILE A 154 1.47 -12.56 8.21
CA ILE A 154 1.15 -13.21 6.94
C ILE A 154 2.43 -13.52 6.17
N PHE A 155 2.34 -14.38 5.20
CA PHE A 155 3.42 -14.67 4.27
C PHE A 155 3.01 -14.31 2.85
N THR A 156 3.90 -13.65 2.12
CA THR A 156 3.69 -13.33 0.71
C THR A 156 3.73 -14.59 -0.16
N GLU A 157 3.34 -14.48 -1.44
CA GLU A 157 3.43 -15.59 -2.40
C GLU A 157 4.85 -16.15 -2.55
N TYR A 158 5.88 -15.32 -2.36
CA TYR A 158 7.29 -15.71 -2.35
C TYR A 158 7.83 -16.02 -0.93
N ASN A 159 6.91 -16.36 0.01
CA ASN A 159 7.20 -16.81 1.37
C ASN A 159 7.96 -15.80 2.24
N ALA A 160 7.83 -14.52 1.98
CA ALA A 160 8.40 -13.48 2.85
C ALA A 160 7.43 -13.09 3.96
N LYS A 161 7.92 -13.05 5.19
CA LYS A 161 7.18 -12.67 6.40
C LYS A 161 6.77 -11.20 6.34
N ARG A 162 5.54 -10.91 6.73
CA ARG A 162 5.00 -9.54 6.84
C ARG A 162 4.16 -9.40 8.11
N PHE A 163 4.22 -8.22 8.72
CA PHE A 163 3.32 -7.82 9.79
C PHE A 163 2.04 -7.25 9.18
N ALA A 164 0.92 -7.82 9.57
CA ALA A 164 -0.41 -7.48 9.09
C ALA A 164 -1.10 -6.49 10.03
N PHE A 165 -1.72 -5.49 9.44
CA PHE A 165 -2.44 -4.43 10.15
C PHE A 165 -3.82 -4.22 9.54
N GLU A 166 -4.79 -3.89 10.38
CA GLU A 166 -6.14 -3.57 9.95
C GLU A 166 -6.65 -2.32 10.65
N LYS A 167 -7.34 -1.48 9.90
CA LYS A 167 -8.14 -0.38 10.45
C LYS A 167 -9.62 -0.64 10.22
N VAL A 168 -10.39 -0.67 11.30
CA VAL A 168 -11.84 -0.61 11.24
C VAL A 168 -12.23 0.86 11.04
N ILE A 169 -12.97 1.12 9.98
CA ILE A 169 -13.45 2.45 9.58
C ILE A 169 -14.89 2.57 10.10
N ILE A 170 -15.14 3.57 10.93
CA ILE A 170 -16.44 3.84 11.57
C ILE A 170 -17.11 5.00 10.85
#